data_ea6e1f5cbc03e0a1b64ffa35bad14245
#
_entry.id   ea6e1f5cbc03e0a1b64ffa35bad14245
#
_cell.length_a   1.000
_cell.length_b   1.000
_cell.length_c   1.000
_cell.angle_alpha   90.00
_cell.angle_beta   90.00
_cell.angle_gamma   90.00
#
_symmetry.space_group_name_H-M   'P 1'
#
loop_
_entity.id
_entity.type
_entity.pdbx_description
1 polymer ?
#
loop_
_entity_poly.entity_id
_entity_poly.type
_entity_poly.pdbx_seq_one_letter_code
_entity_poly.pdbx_strand_id
1 'polypeptide(L)'
;MFISVALTTCKGAGDDKNGVIQFTDIMTANGVHNTNLIRNSGIFTCEHPGLYLISVYIQSYQLQNVYYVLKNNNTIAEGYSSLTTSVTVIQQLTVNDTISVTGKLYVYGRNKSCLNILQIQ
;
A
#
# COMPACT_ATOMS: atom_id res chain seq x y z
N MET A 1 -8.44 25.39 5.59
CA MET A 1 -8.91 24.07 6.03
C MET A 1 -7.89 23.03 5.62
N PHE A 2 -7.45 22.23 6.56
CA PHE A 2 -6.52 21.16 6.28
C PHE A 2 -7.29 19.89 5.92
N ILE A 3 -6.94 19.30 4.80
CA ILE A 3 -7.45 18.00 4.41
C ILE A 3 -6.37 16.99 4.79
N SER A 4 -6.70 16.10 5.70
CA SER A 4 -5.80 15.02 6.12
C SER A 4 -6.23 13.73 5.47
N VAL A 5 -5.28 13.03 4.91
CA VAL A 5 -5.49 11.67 4.40
C VAL A 5 -4.85 10.69 5.36
N ALA A 6 -5.63 9.73 5.80
CA ALA A 6 -5.14 8.63 6.62
C ALA A 6 -5.82 7.36 6.14
N LEU A 7 -5.04 6.46 5.58
CA LEU A 7 -5.53 5.21 4.99
C LEU A 7 -4.75 4.03 5.54
N THR A 8 -5.46 3.01 5.98
CA THR A 8 -4.89 1.70 6.26
C THR A 8 -5.70 0.66 5.51
N THR A 9 -5.04 -0.09 4.65
CA THR A 9 -5.64 -1.21 3.94
C THR A 9 -4.82 -2.47 4.18
N CYS A 10 -5.49 -3.59 4.35
CA CYS A 10 -4.83 -4.84 4.69
C CYS A 10 -5.11 -5.91 3.64
N LYS A 11 -4.26 -6.92 3.61
CA LYS A 11 -4.39 -8.02 2.66
C LYS A 11 -5.71 -8.74 2.90
N GLY A 12 -6.52 -8.79 1.85
CA GLY A 12 -7.77 -9.53 1.86
C GLY A 12 -7.57 -11.00 1.55
N ALA A 13 -8.69 -11.73 1.43
CA ALA A 13 -8.69 -13.16 1.16
C ALA A 13 -8.42 -13.49 -0.32
N GLY A 14 -8.49 -12.51 -1.20
CA GLY A 14 -8.33 -12.74 -2.64
C GLY A 14 -6.87 -12.98 -3.06
N ASP A 15 -6.69 -13.67 -4.18
CA ASP A 15 -5.37 -13.89 -4.75
C ASP A 15 -4.82 -12.59 -5.35
N ASP A 16 -3.50 -12.44 -5.31
CA ASP A 16 -2.85 -11.30 -5.93
C ASP A 16 -2.97 -11.39 -7.46
N LYS A 17 -3.19 -10.23 -8.09
CA LYS A 17 -3.43 -10.13 -9.53
C LYS A 17 -2.31 -9.34 -10.18
N ASN A 18 -1.73 -9.89 -11.26
CA ASN A 18 -0.68 -9.22 -12.02
C ASN A 18 0.53 -8.82 -11.15
N GLY A 19 0.80 -9.60 -10.09
CA GLY A 19 1.88 -9.29 -9.17
C GLY A 19 1.55 -8.21 -8.15
N VAL A 20 0.39 -7.58 -8.22
CA VAL A 20 -0.03 -6.57 -7.25
C VAL A 20 -0.58 -7.26 -6.00
N ILE A 21 -0.03 -6.91 -4.86
CA ILE A 21 -0.53 -7.42 -3.57
C ILE A 21 -1.85 -6.75 -3.26
N GLN A 22 -2.86 -7.55 -2.98
CA GLN A 22 -4.25 -7.10 -2.84
C GLN A 22 -4.53 -6.58 -1.44
N PHE A 23 -4.08 -5.36 -1.15
CA PHE A 23 -4.45 -4.66 0.08
C PHE A 23 -5.84 -4.05 -0.10
N THR A 24 -6.86 -4.89 -0.05
CA THR A 24 -8.23 -4.53 -0.40
C THR A 24 -9.16 -4.36 0.78
N ASP A 25 -8.75 -4.78 1.98
CA ASP A 25 -9.56 -4.63 3.19
C ASP A 25 -9.24 -3.29 3.85
N ILE A 26 -10.17 -2.34 3.72
CA ILE A 26 -10.01 -0.99 4.26
C ILE A 26 -10.34 -1.01 5.75
N MET A 27 -9.35 -0.65 6.57
CA MET A 27 -9.50 -0.57 8.02
C MET A 27 -9.75 0.87 8.47
N THR A 28 -9.10 1.82 7.83
CA THR A 28 -9.23 3.25 8.11
C THR A 28 -9.16 4.00 6.79
N ALA A 29 -10.09 4.93 6.56
CA ALA A 29 -10.10 5.73 5.34
C ALA A 29 -10.64 7.12 5.65
N ASN A 30 -9.77 8.03 6.04
CA ASN A 30 -10.10 9.43 6.24
C ASN A 30 -9.55 10.25 5.07
N GLY A 31 -10.36 11.13 4.48
CA GLY A 31 -9.95 11.99 3.39
C GLY A 31 -9.78 11.28 2.05
N VAL A 32 -10.21 10.03 1.95
CA VAL A 32 -10.16 9.24 0.72
C VAL A 32 -11.61 8.99 0.28
N HIS A 33 -11.99 9.53 -0.87
CA HIS A 33 -13.36 9.42 -1.37
C HIS A 33 -13.54 8.24 -2.32
N ASN A 34 -12.56 8.01 -3.21
CA ASN A 34 -12.64 6.92 -4.17
C ASN A 34 -11.99 5.66 -3.59
N THR A 35 -12.79 4.86 -2.91
CA THR A 35 -12.32 3.61 -2.31
C THR A 35 -12.51 2.39 -3.20
N ASN A 36 -13.20 2.54 -4.34
CA ASN A 36 -13.51 1.40 -5.19
C ASN A 36 -12.26 0.76 -5.79
N LEU A 37 -11.31 1.57 -6.24
CA LEU A 37 -10.07 1.03 -6.81
C LEU A 37 -9.27 0.28 -5.76
N ILE A 38 -9.26 0.78 -4.53
CA ILE A 38 -8.59 0.10 -3.41
C ILE A 38 -9.26 -1.26 -3.16
N ARG A 39 -10.58 -1.30 -3.06
CA ARG A 39 -11.32 -2.54 -2.77
C ARG A 39 -11.18 -3.56 -3.89
N ASN A 40 -11.02 -3.11 -5.13
CA ASN A 40 -10.96 -4.00 -6.29
C ASN A 40 -9.53 -4.41 -6.66
N SER A 41 -8.53 -3.60 -6.35
CA SER A 41 -7.16 -3.83 -6.83
C SER A 41 -6.06 -3.60 -5.80
N GLY A 42 -6.37 -3.00 -4.66
CA GLY A 42 -5.36 -2.63 -3.68
C GLY A 42 -4.50 -1.44 -4.08
N ILE A 43 -4.91 -0.67 -5.08
CA ILE A 43 -4.15 0.48 -5.58
C ILE A 43 -4.76 1.76 -5.02
N PHE A 44 -3.91 2.58 -4.40
CA PHE A 44 -4.28 3.92 -3.93
C PHE A 44 -4.06 4.94 -5.03
N THR A 45 -5.03 5.84 -5.23
CA THR A 45 -4.91 7.00 -6.12
C THR A 45 -4.99 8.27 -5.30
N CYS A 46 -4.00 9.14 -5.46
CA CYS A 46 -3.95 10.40 -4.72
C CYS A 46 -5.03 11.37 -5.20
N GLU A 47 -5.81 11.90 -4.26
CA GLU A 47 -6.84 12.90 -4.52
C GLU A 47 -6.41 14.29 -4.06
N HIS A 48 -5.51 14.38 -3.08
CA HIS A 48 -5.08 15.64 -2.48
C HIS A 48 -3.57 15.74 -2.54
N PRO A 49 -3.00 16.68 -3.29
CA PRO A 49 -1.55 16.80 -3.41
C PRO A 49 -0.92 17.14 -2.07
N GLY A 50 0.26 16.61 -1.83
CA GLY A 50 0.98 16.86 -0.59
C GLY A 50 2.08 15.87 -0.34
N LEU A 51 2.64 15.96 0.86
CA LEU A 51 3.70 15.07 1.32
C LEU A 51 3.07 13.91 2.10
N TYR A 52 3.46 12.70 1.74
CA TYR A 52 2.85 11.48 2.28
C TYR A 52 3.91 10.56 2.87
N LEU A 53 3.57 9.97 4.00
CA LEU A 53 4.30 8.84 4.56
C LEU A 53 3.59 7.57 4.10
N ILE A 54 4.36 6.66 3.48
CA ILE A 54 3.86 5.38 2.95
C ILE A 54 4.61 4.29 3.68
N SER A 55 3.88 3.42 4.36
CA SER A 55 4.46 2.34 5.14
C SER A 55 3.78 1.03 4.79
N VAL A 56 4.57 0.01 4.52
CA VAL A 56 4.09 -1.33 4.20
C VAL A 56 4.62 -2.30 5.23
N TYR A 57 3.73 -3.09 5.79
CA TYR A 57 4.07 -4.15 6.70
C TYR A 57 3.60 -5.47 6.09
N ILE A 58 4.52 -6.41 5.94
CA ILE A 58 4.22 -7.69 5.29
C ILE A 58 4.66 -8.84 6.18
N GLN A 59 3.76 -9.79 6.39
CA GLN A 59 4.06 -11.09 6.95
C GLN A 59 3.84 -12.14 5.85
N SER A 60 4.86 -12.94 5.57
CA SER A 60 4.82 -13.89 4.46
C SER A 60 5.29 -15.28 4.87
N TYR A 61 4.95 -16.27 4.04
CA TYR A 61 5.42 -17.65 4.22
C TYR A 61 6.83 -17.86 3.70
N GLN A 62 7.29 -16.96 2.80
CA GLN A 62 8.53 -17.15 2.07
C GLN A 62 9.62 -16.22 2.57
N LEU A 63 10.85 -16.72 2.59
CA LEU A 63 12.05 -15.96 2.85
C LEU A 63 12.69 -15.55 1.54
N GLN A 64 13.43 -14.43 1.55
CA GLN A 64 14.32 -14.00 0.48
C GLN A 64 13.62 -13.62 -0.84
N ASN A 65 12.35 -13.28 -0.78
CA ASN A 65 11.66 -12.67 -1.90
C ASN A 65 11.59 -11.16 -1.73
N VAL A 66 11.67 -10.45 -2.82
CA VAL A 66 11.65 -8.99 -2.84
C VAL A 66 10.24 -8.52 -3.15
N TYR A 67 9.80 -7.47 -2.46
CA TYR A 67 8.60 -6.73 -2.81
C TYR A 67 8.96 -5.27 -3.05
N TYR A 68 8.12 -4.60 -3.81
CA TYR A 68 8.39 -3.25 -4.26
C TYR A 68 7.20 -2.35 -3.96
N VAL A 69 7.47 -1.14 -3.45
CA VAL A 69 6.47 -0.08 -3.39
C VAL A 69 6.64 0.76 -4.64
N LEU A 70 5.55 0.96 -5.38
CA LEU A 70 5.56 1.64 -6.65
C LEU A 70 4.77 2.94 -6.58
N LYS A 71 5.32 4.00 -7.17
CA LYS A 71 4.61 5.23 -7.48
C LYS A 71 4.51 5.33 -8.99
N ASN A 72 3.29 5.33 -9.53
CA ASN A 72 3.05 5.37 -10.97
C ASN A 72 3.82 4.26 -11.70
N ASN A 73 3.83 3.06 -11.12
CA ASN A 73 4.51 1.88 -11.64
C ASN A 73 6.05 1.97 -11.60
N ASN A 74 6.61 2.98 -10.94
CA ASN A 74 8.06 3.09 -10.74
C ASN A 74 8.40 2.78 -9.28
N THR A 75 9.43 1.97 -9.09
CA THR A 75 9.86 1.56 -7.76
C THR A 75 10.38 2.76 -6.96
N ILE A 76 9.82 2.97 -5.78
CA ILE A 76 10.28 4.01 -4.84
C ILE A 76 10.86 3.42 -3.57
N ALA A 77 10.57 2.16 -3.28
CA ALA A 77 11.15 1.46 -2.15
C ALA A 77 11.05 -0.04 -2.39
N GLU A 78 11.90 -0.81 -1.75
CA GLU A 78 11.86 -2.25 -1.83
C GLU A 78 12.19 -2.88 -0.49
N GLY A 79 11.66 -4.07 -0.25
CA GLY A 79 11.90 -4.82 0.96
C GLY A 79 12.09 -6.29 0.66
N TYR A 80 12.71 -6.99 1.61
CA TYR A 80 12.87 -8.44 1.54
C TYR A 80 11.95 -9.10 2.54
N SER A 81 11.31 -10.18 2.11
CA SER A 81 10.55 -10.98 3.03
C SER A 81 11.49 -11.73 3.96
N SER A 82 11.21 -11.64 5.24
CA SER A 82 11.95 -12.37 6.28
C SER A 82 10.95 -12.83 7.34
N LEU A 83 9.85 -13.40 6.91
CA LEU A 83 8.65 -13.73 7.67
C LEU A 83 7.86 -12.47 8.02
N THR A 84 8.49 -11.48 8.62
CA THR A 84 7.89 -10.19 8.92
C THR A 84 8.85 -9.10 8.46
N THR A 85 8.35 -8.17 7.67
CA THR A 85 9.18 -7.11 7.11
C THR A 85 8.36 -5.84 6.94
N SER A 86 9.02 -4.69 7.00
CA SER A 86 8.37 -3.41 6.76
C SER A 86 9.30 -2.47 6.02
N VAL A 87 8.71 -1.54 5.29
CA VAL A 87 9.43 -0.46 4.63
C VAL A 87 8.60 0.81 4.74
N THR A 88 9.26 1.93 4.97
CA THR A 88 8.62 3.24 5.09
C THR A 88 9.35 4.22 4.20
N VAL A 89 8.58 5.02 3.46
CA VAL A 89 9.13 6.03 2.56
C VAL A 89 8.26 7.27 2.60
N ILE A 90 8.86 8.43 2.39
CA ILE A 90 8.15 9.70 2.29
C ILE A 90 8.22 10.16 0.84
N GLN A 91 7.07 10.52 0.28
CA GLN A 91 6.95 10.92 -1.12
C GLN A 91 6.04 12.12 -1.27
N GLN A 92 6.40 13.01 -2.17
CA GLN A 92 5.51 14.04 -2.67
C GLN A 92 4.57 13.40 -3.69
N LEU A 93 3.26 13.55 -3.49
CA LEU A 93 2.26 13.04 -4.43
C LEU A 93 1.43 14.19 -4.98
N THR A 94 1.05 14.05 -6.23
CA THR A 94 0.11 14.95 -6.89
C THR A 94 -1.17 14.18 -7.23
N VAL A 95 -2.20 14.90 -7.65
CA VAL A 95 -3.48 14.27 -8.00
C VAL A 95 -3.27 13.23 -9.10
N ASN A 96 -3.88 12.07 -8.94
CA ASN A 96 -3.82 10.89 -9.81
C ASN A 96 -2.52 10.08 -9.72
N ASP A 97 -1.55 10.47 -8.89
CA ASP A 97 -0.45 9.57 -8.59
C ASP A 97 -0.97 8.31 -7.91
N THR A 98 -0.43 7.16 -8.29
CA THR A 98 -0.85 5.88 -7.73
C THR A 98 0.24 5.27 -6.87
N ILE A 99 -0.17 4.58 -5.81
CA ILE A 99 0.71 3.79 -4.96
C ILE A 99 0.20 2.35 -4.98
N SER A 100 1.09 1.42 -5.27
CA SER A 100 0.82 0.00 -5.23
C SER A 100 2.01 -0.75 -4.66
N VAL A 101 1.79 -2.00 -4.29
CA VAL A 101 2.85 -2.89 -3.79
C VAL A 101 2.84 -4.14 -4.65
N THR A 102 3.99 -4.49 -5.21
CA THR A 102 4.13 -5.67 -6.06
C THR A 102 5.16 -6.63 -5.50
N GLY A 103 4.98 -7.90 -5.79
CA GLY A 103 5.91 -8.93 -5.37
C GLY A 103 5.32 -10.32 -5.59
N LYS A 104 6.19 -11.32 -5.63
CA LYS A 104 5.79 -12.73 -5.74
C LYS A 104 5.94 -13.38 -4.37
N LEU A 105 5.08 -12.95 -3.45
CA LEU A 105 5.10 -13.41 -2.06
C LEU A 105 3.78 -14.09 -1.73
N TYR A 106 3.87 -15.09 -0.85
CA TYR A 106 2.67 -15.60 -0.18
C TYR A 106 2.45 -14.76 1.07
N VAL A 107 1.54 -13.79 0.96
CA VAL A 107 1.31 -12.79 1.99
C VAL A 107 0.14 -13.24 2.87
N TYR A 108 0.36 -13.21 4.20
CA TYR A 108 -0.71 -13.51 5.15
C TYR A 108 -1.76 -12.40 5.13
N GLY A 109 -3.03 -12.80 5.04
CA GLY A 109 -4.17 -11.91 5.18
C GLY A 109 -4.57 -11.67 6.64
N ARG A 110 -5.85 -11.24 6.83
CA ARG A 110 -6.47 -11.03 8.15
C ARG A 110 -5.70 -10.04 9.01
N ASN A 111 -5.36 -8.86 8.43
CA ASN A 111 -4.69 -7.76 9.13
C ASN A 111 -3.24 -8.04 9.52
N LYS A 112 -2.64 -9.09 8.98
CA LYS A 112 -1.23 -9.41 9.23
C LYS A 112 -0.28 -8.72 8.27
N SER A 113 -0.83 -8.15 7.18
CA SER A 113 -0.06 -7.42 6.19
C SER A 113 -0.89 -6.23 5.75
N CYS A 114 -0.34 -5.04 5.87
CA CYS A 114 -1.10 -3.81 5.65
C CYS A 114 -0.26 -2.75 4.95
N LEU A 115 -0.96 -1.89 4.21
CA LEU A 115 -0.41 -0.68 3.59
C LEU A 115 -1.01 0.51 4.33
N ASN A 116 -0.16 1.43 4.77
CA ASN A 116 -0.56 2.66 5.44
C ASN A 116 -0.11 3.86 4.61
N ILE A 117 -1.01 4.80 4.40
CA ILE A 117 -0.73 6.04 3.68
C ILE A 117 -1.25 7.20 4.51
N LEU A 118 -0.34 8.08 4.92
CA LEU A 118 -0.66 9.21 5.77
C LEU A 118 -0.14 10.49 5.14
N GLN A 119 -1.03 11.46 4.93
CA GLN A 119 -0.63 12.79 4.50
C GLN A 119 -0.05 13.53 5.70
N ILE A 120 1.17 14.03 5.57
CA ILE A 120 1.88 14.72 6.64
C ILE A 120 2.04 16.22 6.35
N GLN A 121 1.78 16.64 5.12
CA GLN A 121 1.83 18.06 4.80
C GLN A 121 1.08 18.40 3.51
#